data_df255b436cf160f1e0a9f1fa1bcb135a
#
_entry.id   df255b436cf160f1e0a9f1fa1bcb135a
#
_cell.length_a   1.000
_cell.length_b   1.000
_cell.length_c   1.000
_cell.angle_alpha   90.00
_cell.angle_beta   90.00
_cell.angle_gamma   90.00
#
_symmetry.space_group_name_H-M   'P 1'
#
loop_
_entity.id
_entity.type
_entity.pdbx_description
1 polymer ?
#
loop_
_entity_poly.entity_id
_entity_poly.type
_entity_poly.pdbx_seq_one_letter_code
_entity_poly.pdbx_strand_id
1 'polypeptide(L)'
;MLTYLPLAGGVGLFLYGITLLGESLERAAGAKLSRLLRRMTRGRWRPMLLGLCVTAVIQSSTAATVMTIGLVNGGILGLEQAAGIIFGANIGTTATAWLLSLSELSGGGALMELLKPSGLAPILLLVGGLAYLLGGERSGAKARALLPLGFGLLFLGMGMMEQALLPLSERADFRALFMRCDSLPTGILAGALVTALIQSSSASVGMLQALASTGMVPFSTAVPIVMGQNIGTCVTVLLASVGSGLNARRAAMVHFYFNLFGTIAFCALIYGAKATVGIPFWGEAVTRSGISLFHTLFNVVNTLWMMPLLDRLLRLVERTVGGRRAAGLAGSRTA
;
A
#
# COMPACT_ATOMS: atom_id res chain seq x y z
N MET A 1 29.47 8.25 6.66
CA MET A 1 29.17 7.60 5.36
C MET A 1 28.93 6.09 5.51
N LEU A 2 29.81 5.37 6.19
CA LEU A 2 29.68 3.91 6.41
C LEU A 2 28.40 3.49 7.17
N THR A 3 27.85 4.34 8.04
CA THR A 3 26.64 4.07 8.83
C THR A 3 25.35 3.94 7.98
N TYR A 4 25.33 4.56 6.80
CA TYR A 4 24.15 4.53 5.91
C TYR A 4 24.16 3.36 4.92
N LEU A 5 25.32 2.70 4.73
CA LEU A 5 25.42 1.56 3.81
C LEU A 5 24.57 0.36 4.24
N PRO A 6 24.56 -0.07 5.53
CA PRO A 6 23.67 -1.13 6.00
C PRO A 6 22.19 -0.76 5.85
N LEU A 7 21.82 0.51 6.07
CA LEU A 7 20.47 0.99 5.87
C LEU A 7 20.07 0.87 4.37
N ALA A 8 20.91 1.36 3.48
CA ALA A 8 20.69 1.27 2.04
C ALA A 8 20.62 -0.19 1.56
N GLY A 9 21.51 -1.05 2.05
CA GLY A 9 21.49 -2.49 1.80
C GLY A 9 20.21 -3.15 2.31
N GLY A 10 19.79 -2.81 3.53
CA GLY A 10 18.54 -3.29 4.12
C GLY A 10 17.31 -2.87 3.30
N VAL A 11 17.25 -1.60 2.87
CA VAL A 11 16.19 -1.11 1.98
C VAL A 11 16.21 -1.88 0.66
N GLY A 12 17.37 -2.09 0.05
CA GLY A 12 17.49 -2.84 -1.21
C GLY A 12 16.96 -4.27 -1.09
N LEU A 13 17.38 -5.00 -0.05
CA LEU A 13 16.91 -6.37 0.21
C LEU A 13 15.41 -6.41 0.50
N PHE A 14 14.90 -5.47 1.29
CA PHE A 14 13.49 -5.36 1.63
C PHE A 14 12.64 -5.11 0.37
N LEU A 15 13.02 -4.14 -0.47
CA LEU A 15 12.32 -3.83 -1.72
C LEU A 15 12.37 -5.00 -2.70
N TYR A 16 13.52 -5.67 -2.82
CA TYR A 16 13.64 -6.84 -3.67
C TYR A 16 12.81 -8.00 -3.15
N GLY A 17 12.80 -8.24 -1.83
CA GLY A 17 11.97 -9.25 -1.19
C GLY A 17 10.47 -9.04 -1.43
N ILE A 18 9.97 -7.81 -1.26
CA ILE A 18 8.57 -7.46 -1.55
C ILE A 18 8.24 -7.68 -3.04
N THR A 19 9.15 -7.31 -3.94
CA THR A 19 8.94 -7.49 -5.39
C THR A 19 8.85 -8.97 -5.75
N LEU A 20 9.79 -9.80 -5.27
CA LEU A 20 9.77 -11.24 -5.50
C LEU A 20 8.52 -11.91 -4.94
N LEU A 21 8.09 -11.50 -3.74
CA LEU A 21 6.88 -11.98 -3.10
C LEU A 21 5.66 -11.66 -3.98
N GLY A 22 5.50 -10.40 -4.39
CA GLY A 22 4.42 -9.94 -5.24
C GLY A 22 4.37 -10.70 -6.58
N GLU A 23 5.49 -10.78 -7.31
CA GLU A 23 5.57 -11.51 -8.57
C GLU A 23 5.26 -13.00 -8.42
N SER A 24 5.73 -13.64 -7.35
CA SER A 24 5.47 -15.06 -7.09
C SER A 24 3.98 -15.33 -6.85
N LEU A 25 3.34 -14.47 -6.06
CA LEU A 25 1.90 -14.56 -5.76
C LEU A 25 1.06 -14.22 -7.00
N GLU A 26 1.44 -13.21 -7.77
CA GLU A 26 0.77 -12.84 -9.01
C GLU A 26 0.82 -13.97 -10.04
N ARG A 27 2.00 -14.59 -10.24
CA ARG A 27 2.15 -15.75 -11.13
C ARG A 27 1.30 -16.95 -10.67
N ALA A 28 1.24 -17.20 -9.36
CA ALA A 28 0.42 -18.28 -8.80
C ALA A 28 -1.09 -18.02 -8.98
N ALA A 29 -1.52 -16.76 -8.86
CA ALA A 29 -2.92 -16.36 -8.93
C ALA A 29 -3.41 -16.04 -10.36
N GLY A 30 -2.52 -15.63 -11.27
CA GLY A 30 -2.76 -14.88 -12.50
C GLY A 30 -3.99 -15.28 -13.35
N ALA A 31 -4.05 -16.51 -13.87
CA ALA A 31 -5.16 -16.93 -14.75
C ALA A 31 -6.50 -17.15 -13.99
N LYS A 32 -6.44 -17.48 -12.71
CA LYS A 32 -7.65 -17.62 -11.87
C LYS A 32 -8.21 -16.25 -11.50
N LEU A 33 -7.34 -15.31 -11.28
CA LEU A 33 -7.66 -13.94 -10.86
C LEU A 33 -8.43 -13.16 -11.93
N SER A 34 -7.96 -13.13 -13.18
CA SER A 34 -8.66 -12.45 -14.27
C SER A 34 -10.04 -13.06 -14.54
N ARG A 35 -10.20 -14.39 -14.35
CA ARG A 35 -11.51 -15.05 -14.44
C ARG A 35 -12.43 -14.67 -13.27
N LEU A 36 -11.90 -14.53 -12.06
CA LEU A 36 -12.65 -14.14 -10.87
C LEU A 36 -13.13 -12.69 -10.99
N LEU A 37 -12.24 -11.78 -11.43
CA LEU A 37 -12.57 -10.38 -11.70
C LEU A 37 -13.73 -10.23 -12.71
N ARG A 38 -13.79 -11.07 -13.74
CA ARG A 38 -14.88 -11.07 -14.73
C ARG A 38 -16.21 -11.59 -14.18
N ARG A 39 -16.23 -12.49 -13.18
CA ARG A 39 -17.44 -13.17 -12.70
C ARG A 39 -18.14 -12.47 -11.54
N MET A 40 -17.42 -11.71 -10.70
CA MET A 40 -17.96 -11.17 -9.44
C MET A 40 -18.34 -9.68 -9.52
N THR A 41 -18.89 -9.23 -10.66
CA THR A 41 -19.07 -7.80 -10.95
C THR A 41 -20.48 -7.26 -10.66
N ARG A 42 -21.36 -7.99 -9.99
CA ARG A 42 -22.72 -7.50 -9.67
C ARG A 42 -22.73 -6.74 -8.33
N GLY A 43 -23.31 -5.52 -8.34
CA GLY A 43 -23.42 -4.65 -7.15
C GLY A 43 -22.11 -3.97 -6.78
N ARG A 44 -22.10 -3.20 -5.70
CA ARG A 44 -20.97 -2.36 -5.26
C ARG A 44 -20.03 -3.08 -4.29
N TRP A 45 -20.59 -3.91 -3.41
CA TRP A 45 -19.83 -4.56 -2.34
C TRP A 45 -19.05 -5.79 -2.80
N ARG A 46 -19.58 -6.55 -3.76
CA ARG A 46 -18.87 -7.74 -4.31
C ARG A 46 -17.55 -7.37 -4.98
N PRO A 47 -17.49 -6.35 -5.87
CA PRO A 47 -16.23 -5.88 -6.42
C PRO A 47 -15.24 -5.41 -5.33
N MET A 48 -15.74 -4.75 -4.28
CA MET A 48 -14.91 -4.30 -3.15
C MET A 48 -14.30 -5.49 -2.40
N LEU A 49 -15.10 -6.48 -2.02
CA LEU A 49 -14.58 -7.71 -1.39
C LEU A 49 -13.58 -8.44 -2.29
N LEU A 50 -13.86 -8.46 -3.59
CA LEU A 50 -12.93 -9.04 -4.56
C LEU A 50 -11.59 -8.28 -4.59
N GLY A 51 -11.62 -6.95 -4.68
CA GLY A 51 -10.42 -6.13 -4.64
C GLY A 51 -9.61 -6.34 -3.37
N LEU A 52 -10.28 -6.43 -2.21
CA LEU A 52 -9.66 -6.74 -0.92
C LEU A 52 -8.96 -8.10 -0.96
N CYS A 53 -9.68 -9.17 -1.32
CA CYS A 53 -9.12 -10.52 -1.35
C CYS A 53 -7.97 -10.65 -2.35
N VAL A 54 -8.13 -10.07 -3.53
CA VAL A 54 -7.10 -10.06 -4.58
C VAL A 54 -5.82 -9.40 -4.08
N THR A 55 -5.94 -8.21 -3.52
CA THR A 55 -4.78 -7.44 -3.05
C THR A 55 -4.13 -8.11 -1.84
N ALA A 56 -4.92 -8.61 -0.89
CA ALA A 56 -4.39 -9.35 0.26
C ALA A 56 -3.61 -10.61 -0.16
N VAL A 57 -4.06 -11.30 -1.21
CA VAL A 57 -3.37 -12.50 -1.73
C VAL A 57 -2.15 -12.12 -2.57
N ILE A 58 -2.27 -11.17 -3.50
CA ILE A 58 -1.17 -10.78 -4.39
C ILE A 58 -0.14 -9.89 -3.67
N GLN A 59 -0.51 -9.27 -2.55
CA GLN A 59 0.31 -8.32 -1.80
C GLN A 59 0.70 -7.06 -2.60
N SER A 60 -0.07 -6.74 -3.66
CA SER A 60 0.17 -5.58 -4.53
C SER A 60 -1.15 -4.92 -4.95
N SER A 61 -1.49 -3.81 -4.29
CA SER A 61 -2.64 -2.98 -4.69
C SER A 61 -2.41 -2.28 -6.02
N THR A 62 -1.16 -1.92 -6.32
CA THR A 62 -0.80 -1.33 -7.61
C THR A 62 -1.09 -2.29 -8.75
N ALA A 63 -0.65 -3.56 -8.66
CA ALA A 63 -0.93 -4.57 -9.67
C ALA A 63 -2.45 -4.82 -9.82
N ALA A 64 -3.18 -4.96 -8.70
CA ALA A 64 -4.63 -5.13 -8.71
C ALA A 64 -5.37 -3.94 -9.36
N THR A 65 -4.94 -2.72 -9.06
CA THR A 65 -5.54 -1.49 -9.61
C THR A 65 -5.21 -1.29 -11.09
N VAL A 66 -3.94 -1.50 -11.49
CA VAL A 66 -3.52 -1.39 -12.90
C VAL A 66 -4.22 -2.45 -13.75
N MET A 67 -4.34 -3.69 -13.25
CA MET A 67 -5.12 -4.73 -13.92
C MET A 67 -6.59 -4.32 -14.07
N THR A 68 -7.19 -3.74 -13.02
CA THR A 68 -8.56 -3.23 -13.06
C THR A 68 -8.71 -2.13 -14.11
N ILE A 69 -7.77 -1.18 -14.20
CA ILE A 69 -7.74 -0.14 -15.23
C ILE A 69 -7.64 -0.74 -16.63
N GLY A 70 -6.80 -1.77 -16.81
CA GLY A 70 -6.70 -2.51 -18.07
C GLY A 70 -8.03 -3.17 -18.50
N LEU A 71 -8.75 -3.78 -17.54
CA LEU A 71 -10.08 -4.37 -17.78
C LEU A 71 -11.14 -3.32 -18.11
N VAL A 72 -11.08 -2.14 -17.50
CA VAL A 72 -11.94 -1.00 -17.83
C VAL A 72 -11.62 -0.48 -19.24
N ASN A 73 -10.34 -0.36 -19.57
CA ASN A 73 -9.89 0.07 -20.88
C ASN A 73 -10.35 -0.89 -21.99
N GLY A 74 -10.34 -2.18 -21.70
CA GLY A 74 -10.85 -3.24 -22.61
C GLY A 74 -12.39 -3.37 -22.64
N GLY A 75 -13.14 -2.50 -21.93
CA GLY A 75 -14.60 -2.55 -21.89
C GLY A 75 -15.19 -3.75 -21.14
N ILE A 76 -14.36 -4.48 -20.37
CA ILE A 76 -14.77 -5.69 -19.61
C ILE A 76 -15.42 -5.31 -18.29
N LEU A 77 -14.95 -4.23 -17.66
CA LEU A 77 -15.47 -3.68 -16.41
C LEU A 77 -16.03 -2.28 -16.61
N GLY A 78 -17.16 -2.00 -15.97
CA GLY A 78 -17.66 -0.64 -15.83
C GLY A 78 -16.91 0.15 -14.74
N LEU A 79 -17.03 1.48 -14.77
CA LEU A 79 -16.34 2.36 -13.84
C LEU A 79 -16.78 2.16 -12.38
N GLU A 80 -18.07 1.85 -12.14
CA GLU A 80 -18.61 1.56 -10.81
C GLU A 80 -17.96 0.30 -10.20
N GLN A 81 -17.83 -0.75 -11.00
CA GLN A 81 -17.20 -2.00 -10.57
C GLN A 81 -15.71 -1.81 -10.28
N ALA A 82 -15.04 -1.06 -11.16
CA ALA A 82 -13.64 -0.70 -10.97
C ALA A 82 -13.43 0.10 -9.67
N ALA A 83 -14.29 1.05 -9.37
CA ALA A 83 -14.24 1.81 -8.13
C ALA A 83 -14.36 0.90 -6.89
N GLY A 84 -15.30 -0.05 -6.90
CA GLY A 84 -15.41 -1.05 -5.84
C GLY A 84 -14.12 -1.84 -5.66
N ILE A 85 -13.54 -2.38 -6.75
CA ILE A 85 -12.27 -3.14 -6.69
C ILE A 85 -11.14 -2.26 -6.15
N ILE A 86 -11.03 -1.00 -6.58
CA ILE A 86 -10.02 -0.05 -6.13
C ILE A 86 -10.16 0.22 -4.62
N PHE A 87 -11.37 0.44 -4.13
CA PHE A 87 -11.62 0.65 -2.69
C PHE A 87 -11.20 -0.58 -1.88
N GLY A 88 -11.59 -1.78 -2.35
CA GLY A 88 -11.19 -3.02 -1.73
C GLY A 88 -9.67 -3.25 -1.76
N ALA A 89 -9.02 -2.90 -2.86
CA ALA A 89 -7.57 -3.01 -2.99
C ALA A 89 -6.82 -2.15 -1.96
N ASN A 90 -7.32 -0.96 -1.64
CA ASN A 90 -6.75 -0.13 -0.59
C ASN A 90 -6.85 -0.81 0.79
N ILE A 91 -8.00 -1.43 1.12
CA ILE A 91 -8.11 -2.23 2.36
C ILE A 91 -7.15 -3.42 2.31
N GLY A 92 -7.09 -4.15 1.19
CA GLY A 92 -6.25 -5.34 1.01
C GLY A 92 -4.75 -5.07 1.23
N THR A 93 -4.29 -3.85 0.93
CA THR A 93 -2.90 -3.42 1.19
C THR A 93 -2.54 -3.49 2.66
N THR A 94 -3.50 -3.30 3.56
CA THR A 94 -3.25 -3.33 5.00
C THR A 94 -2.85 -4.72 5.50
N ALA A 95 -3.18 -5.79 4.77
CA ALA A 95 -2.73 -7.14 5.09
C ALA A 95 -1.20 -7.25 5.09
N THR A 96 -0.51 -6.54 4.17
CA THR A 96 0.96 -6.47 4.17
C THR A 96 1.49 -5.78 5.42
N ALA A 97 0.86 -4.67 5.84
CA ALA A 97 1.26 -3.97 7.07
C ALA A 97 1.14 -4.87 8.30
N TRP A 98 0.06 -5.65 8.41
CA TRP A 98 -0.10 -6.62 9.49
C TRP A 98 0.93 -7.76 9.42
N LEU A 99 1.23 -8.25 8.24
CA LEU A 99 2.26 -9.27 8.06
C LEU A 99 3.64 -8.77 8.52
N LEU A 100 3.98 -7.52 8.22
CA LEU A 100 5.23 -6.90 8.67
C LEU A 100 5.24 -6.65 10.19
N SER A 101 4.08 -6.40 10.81
CA SER A 101 3.97 -6.18 12.26
C SER A 101 4.07 -7.47 13.09
N LEU A 102 4.02 -8.65 12.46
CA LEU A 102 4.20 -9.93 13.17
C LEU A 102 5.53 -10.03 13.92
N SER A 103 6.52 -9.21 13.55
CA SER A 103 7.80 -9.11 14.25
C SER A 103 7.70 -8.60 15.70
N GLU A 104 6.59 -7.95 16.06
CA GLU A 104 6.33 -7.47 17.43
C GLU A 104 5.73 -8.56 18.34
N LEU A 105 5.38 -9.74 17.81
CA LEU A 105 4.82 -10.80 18.62
C LEU A 105 5.83 -11.21 19.72
N SER A 106 5.53 -10.77 20.94
CA SER A 106 6.29 -11.07 22.14
C SER A 106 5.68 -12.30 22.81
N GLY A 107 6.34 -13.45 22.71
CA GLY A 107 5.94 -14.68 23.40
C GLY A 107 7.18 -15.40 23.91
N GLY A 108 7.14 -15.90 25.15
CA GLY A 108 8.23 -16.70 25.71
C GLY A 108 8.17 -18.14 25.20
N GLY A 109 9.23 -18.60 24.54
CA GLY A 109 9.40 -19.98 24.09
C GLY A 109 10.16 -20.08 22.78
N ALA A 110 10.96 -21.14 22.61
CA ALA A 110 11.80 -21.35 21.43
C ALA A 110 11.00 -21.37 20.12
N LEU A 111 9.78 -21.90 20.14
CA LEU A 111 8.90 -21.92 18.98
C LEU A 111 8.48 -20.50 18.56
N MET A 112 8.18 -19.63 19.53
CA MET A 112 7.79 -18.25 19.24
C MET A 112 8.97 -17.42 18.73
N GLU A 113 10.17 -17.66 19.25
CA GLU A 113 11.39 -17.04 18.72
C GLU A 113 11.71 -17.48 17.29
N LEU A 114 11.45 -18.76 16.97
CA LEU A 114 11.60 -19.27 15.62
C LEU A 114 10.59 -18.66 14.64
N LEU A 115 9.37 -18.36 15.11
CA LEU A 115 8.32 -17.73 14.31
C LEU A 115 8.50 -16.21 14.13
N LYS A 116 9.39 -15.57 14.90
CA LYS A 116 9.76 -14.15 14.66
C LYS A 116 10.41 -14.00 13.29
N PRO A 117 10.28 -12.86 12.63
CA PRO A 117 10.95 -12.59 11.36
C PRO A 117 12.45 -12.86 11.38
N SER A 118 13.12 -12.58 12.48
CA SER A 118 14.56 -12.84 12.66
C SER A 118 14.91 -14.35 12.66
N GLY A 119 14.04 -15.20 13.17
CA GLY A 119 14.18 -16.66 13.14
C GLY A 119 13.74 -17.27 11.81
N LEU A 120 12.63 -16.76 11.25
CA LEU A 120 12.08 -17.25 9.98
C LEU A 120 12.94 -16.88 8.76
N ALA A 121 13.54 -15.70 8.73
CA ALA A 121 14.27 -15.22 7.56
C ALA A 121 15.38 -16.20 7.10
N PRO A 122 16.29 -16.70 7.96
CA PRO A 122 17.32 -17.65 7.54
C PRO A 122 16.74 -18.96 7.01
N ILE A 123 15.65 -19.46 7.62
CA ILE A 123 14.99 -20.71 7.21
C ILE A 123 14.36 -20.54 5.85
N LEU A 124 13.62 -19.45 5.65
CA LEU A 124 12.95 -19.16 4.38
C LEU A 124 13.95 -18.93 3.25
N LEU A 125 15.09 -18.26 3.54
CA LEU A 125 16.19 -18.10 2.58
C LEU A 125 16.83 -19.44 2.22
N LEU A 126 17.10 -20.30 3.20
CA LEU A 126 17.67 -21.62 2.96
C LEU A 126 16.72 -22.48 2.14
N VAL A 127 15.46 -22.61 2.57
CA VAL A 127 14.45 -23.44 1.88
C VAL A 127 14.19 -22.91 0.48
N GLY A 128 13.98 -21.60 0.35
CA GLY A 128 13.74 -20.96 -0.94
C GLY A 128 14.95 -21.04 -1.87
N GLY A 129 16.16 -20.82 -1.34
CA GLY A 129 17.41 -20.92 -2.08
C GLY A 129 17.68 -22.32 -2.60
N LEU A 130 17.57 -23.32 -1.73
CA LEU A 130 17.72 -24.74 -2.12
C LEU A 130 16.64 -25.15 -3.12
N ALA A 131 15.39 -24.80 -2.90
CA ALA A 131 14.29 -25.11 -3.83
C ALA A 131 14.50 -24.44 -5.20
N TYR A 132 15.05 -23.22 -5.23
CA TYR A 132 15.38 -22.53 -6.47
C TYR A 132 16.54 -23.21 -7.23
N LEU A 133 17.61 -23.59 -6.53
CA LEU A 133 18.78 -24.21 -7.12
C LEU A 133 18.50 -25.65 -7.59
N LEU A 134 17.74 -26.42 -6.80
CA LEU A 134 17.46 -27.84 -7.07
C LEU A 134 16.22 -28.02 -7.97
N GLY A 135 15.39 -27.00 -8.14
CA GLY A 135 14.09 -27.08 -8.82
C GLY A 135 14.14 -27.30 -10.34
N GLY A 136 15.32 -27.41 -10.95
CA GLY A 136 15.51 -27.64 -12.38
C GLY A 136 14.83 -26.57 -13.26
N GLU A 137 14.80 -26.78 -14.58
CA GLU A 137 14.16 -25.85 -15.53
C GLU A 137 12.62 -25.90 -15.54
N ARG A 138 11.99 -26.72 -14.71
CA ARG A 138 10.54 -26.76 -14.60
C ARG A 138 10.04 -25.43 -14.04
N SER A 139 9.43 -24.60 -14.88
CA SER A 139 9.00 -23.24 -14.58
C SER A 139 8.14 -23.11 -13.30
N GLY A 140 7.36 -24.14 -12.96
CA GLY A 140 6.52 -24.14 -11.76
C GLY A 140 7.27 -24.35 -10.43
N ALA A 141 8.42 -25.03 -10.42
CA ALA A 141 9.19 -25.27 -9.20
C ALA A 141 9.97 -24.01 -8.79
N LYS A 142 10.67 -23.37 -9.74
CA LYS A 142 11.38 -22.11 -9.51
C LYS A 142 10.43 -21.00 -9.08
N ALA A 143 9.26 -20.87 -9.70
CA ALA A 143 8.27 -19.88 -9.29
C ALA A 143 7.78 -20.06 -7.85
N ARG A 144 7.60 -21.29 -7.40
CA ARG A 144 7.20 -21.58 -6.00
C ARG A 144 8.34 -21.32 -5.00
N ALA A 145 9.60 -21.51 -5.40
CA ALA A 145 10.77 -21.23 -4.58
C ALA A 145 10.96 -19.71 -4.32
N LEU A 146 10.49 -18.85 -5.23
CA LEU A 146 10.58 -17.40 -5.07
C LEU A 146 9.71 -16.87 -3.92
N LEU A 147 8.65 -17.59 -3.52
CA LEU A 147 7.78 -17.17 -2.42
C LEU A 147 8.54 -17.16 -1.07
N PRO A 148 9.13 -18.26 -0.59
CA PRO A 148 9.92 -18.23 0.64
C PRO A 148 11.17 -17.35 0.52
N LEU A 149 11.82 -17.29 -0.64
CA LEU A 149 12.93 -16.34 -0.87
C LEU A 149 12.51 -14.90 -0.68
N GLY A 150 11.38 -14.49 -1.26
CA GLY A 150 10.84 -13.14 -1.12
C GLY A 150 10.55 -12.78 0.34
N PHE A 151 9.92 -13.67 1.10
CA PHE A 151 9.69 -13.47 2.54
C PHE A 151 11.00 -13.40 3.33
N GLY A 152 11.95 -14.28 3.05
CA GLY A 152 13.24 -14.30 3.72
C GLY A 152 14.03 -13.02 3.50
N LEU A 153 14.10 -12.53 2.25
CA LEU A 153 14.77 -11.26 1.90
C LEU A 153 14.07 -10.05 2.50
N LEU A 154 12.74 -10.05 2.50
CA LEU A 154 11.93 -9.00 3.12
C LEU A 154 12.22 -8.86 4.61
N PHE A 155 12.18 -9.96 5.35
CA PHE A 155 12.45 -9.95 6.78
C PHE A 155 13.91 -9.65 7.11
N LEU A 156 14.85 -10.19 6.32
CA LEU A 156 16.27 -9.85 6.48
C LEU A 156 16.53 -8.35 6.24
N GLY A 157 15.98 -7.80 5.15
CA GLY A 157 16.10 -6.39 4.84
C GLY A 157 15.49 -5.48 5.91
N MET A 158 14.33 -5.86 6.47
CA MET A 158 13.69 -5.15 7.57
C MET A 158 14.57 -5.16 8.83
N GLY A 159 15.11 -6.32 9.22
CA GLY A 159 16.02 -6.42 10.36
C GLY A 159 17.31 -5.61 10.18
N MET A 160 17.87 -5.57 8.97
CA MET A 160 19.03 -4.71 8.65
C MET A 160 18.69 -3.21 8.76
N MET A 161 17.52 -2.80 8.29
CA MET A 161 17.06 -1.40 8.46
C MET A 161 16.92 -1.04 9.93
N GLU A 162 16.32 -1.88 10.75
CA GLU A 162 16.15 -1.64 12.18
C GLU A 162 17.49 -1.48 12.90
N GLN A 163 18.42 -2.41 12.67
CA GLN A 163 19.75 -2.34 13.27
C GLN A 163 20.53 -1.09 12.84
N ALA A 164 20.36 -0.65 11.58
CA ALA A 164 21.00 0.56 11.08
C ALA A 164 20.33 1.84 11.60
N LEU A 165 19.02 1.81 11.86
CA LEU A 165 18.25 2.96 12.36
C LEU A 165 18.45 3.21 13.84
N LEU A 166 18.74 2.17 14.66
CA LEU A 166 18.96 2.32 16.09
C LEU A 166 20.03 3.39 16.43
N PRO A 167 21.27 3.32 15.93
CA PRO A 167 22.28 4.34 16.20
C PRO A 167 21.96 5.69 15.55
N LEU A 168 21.22 5.71 14.45
CA LEU A 168 20.78 6.96 13.81
C LEU A 168 19.70 7.66 14.63
N SER A 169 18.85 6.91 15.31
CA SER A 169 17.79 7.46 16.16
C SER A 169 18.31 8.24 17.36
N GLU A 170 19.54 8.00 17.79
CA GLU A 170 20.19 8.71 18.87
C GLU A 170 20.82 10.05 18.42
N ARG A 171 21.00 10.24 17.11
CA ARG A 171 21.62 11.45 16.56
C ARG A 171 20.66 12.63 16.54
N ALA A 172 21.13 13.77 17.06
CA ALA A 172 20.33 14.99 17.14
C ALA A 172 19.91 15.53 15.77
N ASP A 173 20.80 15.46 14.76
CA ASP A 173 20.53 15.89 13.39
C ASP A 173 19.43 15.04 12.72
N PHE A 174 19.44 13.73 12.94
CA PHE A 174 18.42 12.82 12.42
C PHE A 174 17.06 13.06 13.08
N ARG A 175 17.04 13.24 14.42
CA ARG A 175 15.82 13.61 15.16
C ARG A 175 15.25 14.94 14.67
N ALA A 176 16.11 15.96 14.50
CA ALA A 176 15.68 17.26 14.00
C ALA A 176 15.09 17.19 12.58
N LEU A 177 15.66 16.36 11.70
CA LEU A 177 15.10 16.12 10.38
C LEU A 177 13.71 15.46 10.46
N PHE A 178 13.57 14.46 11.32
CA PHE A 178 12.30 13.74 11.48
C PHE A 178 11.21 14.62 12.11
N MET A 179 11.57 15.47 13.08
CA MET A 179 10.67 16.45 13.70
C MET A 179 10.10 17.47 12.69
N ARG A 180 10.75 17.69 11.55
CA ARG A 180 10.18 18.51 10.46
C ARG A 180 8.95 17.88 9.81
N CYS A 181 8.78 16.56 9.96
CA CYS A 181 7.59 15.83 9.48
C CYS A 181 6.43 15.80 10.49
N ASP A 182 6.58 16.44 11.67
CA ASP A 182 5.57 16.41 12.73
C ASP A 182 4.35 17.30 12.47
N SER A 183 4.42 18.18 11.47
CA SER A 183 3.22 18.91 11.05
C SER A 183 2.37 18.09 10.06
N LEU A 184 1.06 18.30 10.10
CA LEU A 184 0.12 17.62 9.21
C LEU A 184 0.51 17.72 7.72
N PRO A 185 0.79 18.91 7.15
CA PRO A 185 1.15 19.02 5.73
C PRO A 185 2.49 18.35 5.40
N THR A 186 3.50 18.51 6.26
CA THR A 186 4.85 17.96 6.02
C THR A 186 4.86 16.45 6.14
N GLY A 187 4.13 15.87 7.09
CA GLY A 187 3.99 14.42 7.23
C GLY A 187 3.27 13.79 6.04
N ILE A 188 2.15 14.40 5.58
CA ILE A 188 1.43 13.94 4.39
C ILE A 188 2.35 14.03 3.15
N LEU A 189 3.04 15.15 2.98
CA LEU A 189 3.94 15.33 1.83
C LEU A 189 5.10 14.33 1.86
N ALA A 190 5.71 14.09 3.02
CA ALA A 190 6.79 13.11 3.19
C ALA A 190 6.32 11.70 2.82
N GLY A 191 5.18 11.26 3.37
CA GLY A 191 4.59 9.96 3.04
C GLY A 191 4.26 9.83 1.56
N ALA A 192 3.66 10.86 0.96
CA ALA A 192 3.31 10.88 -0.45
C ALA A 192 4.54 10.82 -1.36
N LEU A 193 5.56 11.62 -1.09
CA LEU A 193 6.80 11.66 -1.88
C LEU A 193 7.57 10.32 -1.79
N VAL A 194 7.77 9.80 -0.60
CA VAL A 194 8.48 8.51 -0.41
C VAL A 194 7.75 7.40 -1.16
N THR A 195 6.42 7.32 -1.02
CA THR A 195 5.64 6.28 -1.70
C THR A 195 5.63 6.46 -3.22
N ALA A 196 5.52 7.69 -3.72
CA ALA A 196 5.56 7.98 -5.15
C ALA A 196 6.91 7.62 -5.77
N LEU A 197 8.03 7.85 -5.05
CA LEU A 197 9.37 7.50 -5.51
C LEU A 197 9.59 5.98 -5.51
N ILE A 198 9.18 5.30 -4.43
CA ILE A 198 9.32 3.83 -4.30
C ILE A 198 8.29 3.08 -5.15
N GLN A 199 7.15 3.72 -5.46
CA GLN A 199 6.00 3.16 -6.18
C GLN A 199 5.36 1.95 -5.47
N SER A 200 5.55 1.84 -4.15
CA SER A 200 5.01 0.77 -3.31
C SER A 200 4.63 1.30 -1.94
N SER A 201 3.33 1.35 -1.65
CA SER A 201 2.83 1.73 -0.32
C SER A 201 3.18 0.70 0.75
N SER A 202 3.16 -0.58 0.41
CA SER A 202 3.57 -1.64 1.34
C SER A 202 5.03 -1.50 1.76
N ALA A 203 5.92 -1.16 0.81
CA ALA A 203 7.32 -0.88 1.09
C ALA A 203 7.48 0.38 1.97
N SER A 204 6.76 1.44 1.63
CA SER A 204 6.79 2.69 2.39
C SER A 204 6.29 2.52 3.83
N VAL A 205 5.20 1.75 4.02
CA VAL A 205 4.68 1.40 5.36
C VAL A 205 5.69 0.56 6.14
N GLY A 206 6.31 -0.44 5.50
CA GLY A 206 7.34 -1.27 6.14
C GLY A 206 8.56 -0.46 6.59
N MET A 207 9.00 0.53 5.81
CA MET A 207 10.07 1.44 6.20
C MET A 207 9.66 2.32 7.40
N LEU A 208 8.41 2.81 7.44
CA LEU A 208 7.89 3.54 8.60
C LEU A 208 7.82 2.64 9.83
N GLN A 209 7.41 1.38 9.69
CA GLN A 209 7.40 0.39 10.77
C GLN A 209 8.81 0.07 11.28
N ALA A 210 9.80 -0.06 10.39
CA ALA A 210 11.20 -0.23 10.78
C ALA A 210 11.72 0.98 11.55
N LEU A 211 11.34 2.19 11.16
CA LEU A 211 11.68 3.40 11.91
C LEU A 211 10.95 3.47 13.25
N ALA A 212 9.67 3.07 13.30
CA ALA A 212 8.88 3.05 14.54
C ALA A 212 9.47 2.10 15.59
N SER A 213 10.13 1.00 15.18
CA SER A 213 10.80 0.09 16.13
C SER A 213 11.93 0.72 16.93
N THR A 214 12.45 1.87 16.50
CA THR A 214 13.43 2.64 17.27
C THR A 214 12.83 3.43 18.45
N GLY A 215 11.50 3.46 18.57
CA GLY A 215 10.77 4.26 19.57
C GLY A 215 10.74 5.76 19.30
N MET A 216 11.30 6.23 18.18
CA MET A 216 11.37 7.66 17.84
C MET A 216 10.11 8.24 17.22
N VAL A 217 9.27 7.41 16.61
CA VAL A 217 8.12 7.86 15.82
C VAL A 217 6.91 8.02 16.72
N PRO A 218 6.46 9.25 17.03
CA PRO A 218 5.23 9.45 17.77
C PRO A 218 4.02 9.19 16.86
N PHE A 219 2.88 8.87 17.47
CA PHE A 219 1.63 8.68 16.75
C PHE A 219 1.24 9.91 15.93
N SER A 220 1.53 11.11 16.45
CA SER A 220 1.31 12.40 15.78
C SER A 220 1.99 12.51 14.42
N THR A 221 3.17 11.91 14.27
CA THR A 221 3.94 11.93 13.03
C THR A 221 3.58 10.75 12.11
N ALA A 222 3.31 9.57 12.69
CA ALA A 222 2.95 8.38 11.90
C ALA A 222 1.63 8.56 11.13
N VAL A 223 0.62 9.15 11.78
CA VAL A 223 -0.71 9.37 11.20
C VAL A 223 -0.68 10.14 9.88
N PRO A 224 -0.12 11.36 9.80
CA PRO A 224 -0.05 12.10 8.54
C PRO A 224 0.83 11.40 7.50
N ILE A 225 1.91 10.74 7.90
CA ILE A 225 2.76 9.97 6.96
C ILE A 225 1.95 8.84 6.31
N VAL A 226 1.21 8.04 7.08
CA VAL A 226 0.39 6.93 6.54
C VAL A 226 -0.68 7.47 5.58
N MET A 227 -1.34 8.57 5.91
CA MET A 227 -2.30 9.21 5.00
C MET A 227 -1.62 9.66 3.70
N GLY A 228 -0.43 10.23 3.80
CA GLY A 228 0.39 10.61 2.65
C GLY A 228 0.81 9.42 1.79
N GLN A 229 1.19 8.29 2.41
CA GLN A 229 1.54 7.06 1.69
C GLN A 229 0.39 6.55 0.80
N ASN A 230 -0.84 6.66 1.26
CA ASN A 230 -2.00 6.30 0.44
C ASN A 230 -2.17 7.23 -0.78
N ILE A 231 -1.95 8.55 -0.61
CA ILE A 231 -1.96 9.50 -1.74
C ILE A 231 -0.82 9.19 -2.72
N GLY A 232 0.38 8.90 -2.21
CA GLY A 232 1.55 8.59 -3.03
C GLY A 232 1.36 7.37 -3.94
N THR A 233 0.60 6.38 -3.50
CA THR A 233 0.25 5.19 -4.29
C THR A 233 -0.53 5.56 -5.56
N CYS A 234 -1.29 6.65 -5.53
CA CYS A 234 -2.09 7.08 -6.68
C CYS A 234 -1.22 7.55 -7.85
N VAL A 235 -0.01 8.04 -7.59
CA VAL A 235 0.91 8.54 -8.62
C VAL A 235 1.24 7.42 -9.62
N THR A 236 1.57 6.22 -9.15
CA THR A 236 1.86 5.06 -10.00
C THR A 236 0.68 4.71 -10.90
N VAL A 237 -0.52 4.71 -10.32
CA VAL A 237 -1.77 4.39 -11.01
C VAL A 237 -2.13 5.46 -12.06
N LEU A 238 -1.94 6.73 -11.71
CA LEU A 238 -2.13 7.84 -12.65
C LEU A 238 -1.16 7.76 -13.82
N LEU A 239 0.13 7.48 -13.55
CA LEU A 239 1.14 7.30 -14.61
C LEU A 239 0.79 6.12 -15.51
N ALA A 240 0.37 4.99 -14.96
CA ALA A 240 -0.06 3.82 -15.74
C ALA A 240 -1.29 4.08 -16.62
N SER A 241 -2.10 5.09 -16.28
CA SER A 241 -3.27 5.49 -17.07
C SER A 241 -2.94 6.46 -18.22
N VAL A 242 -1.72 6.98 -18.29
CA VAL A 242 -1.29 7.89 -19.36
C VAL A 242 -1.27 7.14 -20.70
N GLY A 243 -1.87 7.72 -21.72
CA GLY A 243 -2.04 7.07 -23.02
C GLY A 243 -3.19 6.07 -23.13
N SER A 244 -3.85 5.74 -22.01
CA SER A 244 -5.02 4.86 -21.99
C SER A 244 -6.31 5.59 -22.38
N GLY A 245 -7.38 4.82 -22.63
CA GLY A 245 -8.71 5.35 -22.94
C GLY A 245 -9.33 6.17 -21.80
N LEU A 246 -10.39 6.89 -22.11
CA LEU A 246 -11.04 7.81 -21.19
C LEU A 246 -11.48 7.14 -19.87
N ASN A 247 -12.11 5.97 -19.96
CA ASN A 247 -12.59 5.26 -18.77
C ASN A 247 -11.45 4.73 -17.89
N ALA A 248 -10.32 4.35 -18.47
CA ALA A 248 -9.12 3.97 -17.75
C ALA A 248 -8.57 5.14 -16.92
N ARG A 249 -8.48 6.34 -17.51
CA ARG A 249 -8.09 7.56 -16.81
C ARG A 249 -9.09 7.95 -15.73
N ARG A 250 -10.38 7.75 -15.97
CA ARG A 250 -11.43 7.95 -14.94
C ARG A 250 -11.24 6.99 -13.77
N ALA A 251 -10.93 5.73 -14.02
CA ALA A 251 -10.66 4.76 -12.95
C ALA A 251 -9.43 5.14 -12.11
N ALA A 252 -8.36 5.65 -12.73
CA ALA A 252 -7.20 6.18 -12.02
C ALA A 252 -7.56 7.40 -11.16
N MET A 253 -8.42 8.30 -11.66
CA MET A 253 -8.90 9.45 -10.88
C MET A 253 -9.84 9.06 -9.74
N VAL A 254 -10.60 7.97 -9.87
CA VAL A 254 -11.37 7.39 -8.74
C VAL A 254 -10.43 7.04 -7.60
N HIS A 255 -9.30 6.37 -7.89
CA HIS A 255 -8.30 6.03 -6.87
C HIS A 255 -7.71 7.27 -6.20
N PHE A 256 -7.35 8.28 -6.99
CA PHE A 256 -6.82 9.53 -6.46
C PHE A 256 -7.83 10.27 -5.56
N TYR A 257 -9.05 10.47 -6.02
CA TYR A 257 -10.07 11.16 -5.23
C TYR A 257 -10.48 10.40 -3.98
N PHE A 258 -10.54 9.06 -4.04
CA PHE A 258 -10.78 8.22 -2.87
C PHE A 258 -9.75 8.50 -1.78
N ASN A 259 -8.46 8.50 -2.10
CA ASN A 259 -7.41 8.74 -1.12
C ASN A 259 -7.32 10.21 -0.68
N LEU A 260 -7.53 11.16 -1.60
CA LEU A 260 -7.52 12.58 -1.30
C LEU A 260 -8.65 12.96 -0.33
N PHE A 261 -9.88 12.60 -0.66
CA PHE A 261 -11.02 12.91 0.19
C PHE A 261 -10.99 12.14 1.51
N GLY A 262 -10.50 10.88 1.49
CA GLY A 262 -10.23 10.14 2.71
C GLY A 262 -9.25 10.86 3.61
N THR A 263 -8.14 11.33 3.07
CA THR A 263 -7.14 12.10 3.83
C THR A 263 -7.77 13.37 4.42
N ILE A 264 -8.50 14.15 3.63
CA ILE A 264 -9.16 15.38 4.11
C ILE A 264 -10.14 15.06 5.25
N ALA A 265 -10.99 14.04 5.08
CA ALA A 265 -11.98 13.64 6.07
C ALA A 265 -11.32 13.15 7.37
N PHE A 266 -10.26 12.32 7.25
CA PHE A 266 -9.52 11.84 8.43
C PHE A 266 -8.74 12.94 9.12
N CYS A 267 -8.16 13.89 8.39
CA CYS A 267 -7.56 15.08 8.99
C CYS A 267 -8.58 15.85 9.83
N ALA A 268 -9.77 16.13 9.28
CA ALA A 268 -10.83 16.81 10.01
C ALA A 268 -11.28 16.00 11.24
N LEU A 269 -11.46 14.68 11.11
CA LEU A 269 -11.88 13.81 12.18
C LEU A 269 -10.85 13.74 13.33
N ILE A 270 -9.59 13.43 13.00
CA ILE A 270 -8.55 13.17 14.00
C ILE A 270 -8.11 14.47 14.69
N TYR A 271 -7.86 15.52 13.91
CA TYR A 271 -7.44 16.79 14.50
C TYR A 271 -8.60 17.51 15.19
N GLY A 272 -9.84 17.30 14.72
CA GLY A 272 -11.04 17.71 15.42
C GLY A 272 -11.20 16.98 16.76
N ALA A 273 -11.04 15.66 16.79
CA ALA A 273 -11.05 14.87 18.02
C ALA A 273 -9.92 15.30 18.98
N LYS A 274 -8.70 15.51 18.45
CA LYS A 274 -7.57 16.02 19.24
C LYS A 274 -7.90 17.36 19.91
N ALA A 275 -8.53 18.27 19.17
CA ALA A 275 -8.84 19.61 19.67
C ALA A 275 -10.00 19.63 20.68
N THR A 276 -10.96 18.71 20.58
CA THR A 276 -12.18 18.69 21.43
C THR A 276 -12.08 17.76 22.62
N VAL A 277 -11.65 16.52 22.41
CA VAL A 277 -11.63 15.46 23.43
C VAL A 277 -10.21 15.18 23.93
N GLY A 278 -9.20 15.54 23.13
CA GLY A 278 -7.83 15.12 23.33
C GLY A 278 -7.59 13.67 22.85
N ILE A 279 -6.34 13.38 22.54
CA ILE A 279 -5.89 12.01 22.23
C ILE A 279 -4.70 11.74 23.17
N PRO A 280 -4.89 10.95 24.25
CA PRO A 280 -3.86 10.79 25.29
C PRO A 280 -2.52 10.29 24.76
N PHE A 281 -2.53 9.34 23.82
CA PHE A 281 -1.34 8.72 23.24
C PHE A 281 -0.76 9.47 22.03
N TRP A 282 -1.21 10.71 21.76
CA TRP A 282 -0.81 11.47 20.56
C TRP A 282 0.71 11.68 20.44
N GLY A 283 1.38 11.93 21.56
CA GLY A 283 2.84 12.12 21.62
C GLY A 283 3.64 10.84 21.92
N GLU A 284 2.95 9.71 22.15
CA GLU A 284 3.62 8.45 22.46
C GLU A 284 4.22 7.80 21.21
N ALA A 285 5.28 7.02 21.41
CA ALA A 285 5.87 6.23 20.34
C ALA A 285 4.87 5.21 19.79
N VAL A 286 4.67 5.22 18.46
CA VAL A 286 3.80 4.26 17.80
C VAL A 286 4.50 2.92 17.62
N THR A 287 3.78 1.83 17.81
CA THR A 287 4.23 0.47 17.49
C THR A 287 3.97 0.14 16.01
N ARG A 288 4.59 -0.93 15.50
CA ARG A 288 4.29 -1.42 14.13
C ARG A 288 2.84 -1.82 13.99
N SER A 289 2.29 -2.51 15.00
CA SER A 289 0.86 -2.87 15.07
C SER A 289 -0.02 -1.63 15.11
N GLY A 290 0.38 -0.57 15.81
CA GLY A 290 -0.31 0.72 15.84
C GLY A 290 -0.38 1.35 14.45
N ILE A 291 0.71 1.32 13.68
CA ILE A 291 0.74 1.77 12.26
C ILE A 291 -0.21 0.92 11.41
N SER A 292 -0.16 -0.42 11.56
CA SER A 292 -1.03 -1.35 10.82
C SER A 292 -2.50 -1.11 11.13
N LEU A 293 -2.83 -0.90 12.42
CA LEU A 293 -4.19 -0.61 12.88
C LEU A 293 -4.69 0.71 12.30
N PHE A 294 -3.90 1.79 12.39
CA PHE A 294 -4.27 3.08 11.83
C PHE A 294 -4.46 2.98 10.32
N HIS A 295 -3.56 2.32 9.60
CA HIS A 295 -3.66 2.11 8.15
C HIS A 295 -4.94 1.35 7.79
N THR A 296 -5.30 0.33 8.57
CA THR A 296 -6.54 -0.43 8.39
C THR A 296 -7.78 0.43 8.66
N LEU A 297 -7.81 1.14 9.78
CA LEU A 297 -8.91 2.02 10.14
C LEU A 297 -9.13 3.10 9.07
N PHE A 298 -8.06 3.73 8.60
CA PHE A 298 -8.11 4.72 7.53
C PHE A 298 -8.79 4.14 6.27
N ASN A 299 -8.32 2.99 5.77
CA ASN A 299 -8.83 2.43 4.52
C ASN A 299 -10.25 1.86 4.67
N VAL A 300 -10.55 1.20 5.79
CA VAL A 300 -11.89 0.63 6.05
C VAL A 300 -12.92 1.75 6.22
N VAL A 301 -12.67 2.70 7.10
CA VAL A 301 -13.60 3.81 7.36
C VAL A 301 -13.77 4.65 6.09
N ASN A 302 -12.67 4.94 5.37
CA ASN A 302 -12.74 5.66 4.10
C ASN A 302 -13.62 4.92 3.08
N THR A 303 -13.50 3.60 2.98
CA THR A 303 -14.36 2.79 2.10
C THR A 303 -15.83 2.84 2.54
N LEU A 304 -16.10 2.70 3.84
CA LEU A 304 -17.47 2.64 4.37
C LEU A 304 -18.26 3.93 4.13
N TRP A 305 -17.63 5.11 4.28
CA TRP A 305 -18.35 6.36 4.04
C TRP A 305 -18.35 6.77 2.57
N MET A 306 -17.32 6.39 1.78
CA MET A 306 -17.23 6.73 0.37
C MET A 306 -18.14 5.84 -0.50
N MET A 307 -18.38 4.58 -0.10
CA MET A 307 -19.19 3.64 -0.86
C MET A 307 -20.65 4.13 -1.08
N PRO A 308 -21.36 4.70 -0.08
CA PRO A 308 -22.66 5.34 -0.31
C PRO A 308 -22.57 6.57 -1.23
N LEU A 309 -21.45 7.26 -1.24
CA LEU A 309 -21.22 8.46 -2.04
C LEU A 309 -20.64 8.16 -3.44
N LEU A 310 -20.51 6.87 -3.80
CA LEU A 310 -19.86 6.44 -5.04
C LEU A 310 -20.43 7.14 -6.29
N ASP A 311 -21.75 7.28 -6.42
CA ASP A 311 -22.35 7.97 -7.57
C ASP A 311 -21.94 9.45 -7.66
N ARG A 312 -21.76 10.11 -6.51
CA ARG A 312 -21.29 11.50 -6.49
C ARG A 312 -19.82 11.57 -6.91
N LEU A 313 -19.00 10.64 -6.43
CA LEU A 313 -17.60 10.52 -6.82
C LEU A 313 -17.46 10.26 -8.33
N LEU A 314 -18.24 9.33 -8.89
CA LEU A 314 -18.19 9.01 -10.32
C LEU A 314 -18.61 10.22 -11.18
N ARG A 315 -19.66 10.94 -10.79
CA ARG A 315 -20.03 12.20 -11.48
C ARG A 315 -18.93 13.27 -11.42
N LEU A 316 -18.24 13.38 -10.28
CA LEU A 316 -17.10 14.29 -10.16
C LEU A 316 -15.97 13.91 -11.11
N VAL A 317 -15.62 12.61 -11.13
CA VAL A 317 -14.59 12.06 -12.03
C VAL A 317 -14.95 12.30 -13.49
N GLU A 318 -16.20 12.08 -13.88
CA GLU A 318 -16.67 12.32 -15.25
C GLU A 318 -16.59 13.80 -15.66
N ARG A 319 -16.84 14.72 -14.73
CA ARG A 319 -16.71 16.17 -14.96
C ARG A 319 -15.26 16.61 -15.08
N THR A 320 -14.37 16.05 -14.29
CA THR A 320 -12.95 16.43 -14.26
C THR A 320 -12.13 15.74 -15.35
N VAL A 321 -12.52 14.54 -15.75
CA VAL A 321 -11.85 13.75 -16.79
C VAL A 321 -12.79 13.56 -17.98
N GLY A 322 -12.70 14.45 -18.97
CA GLY A 322 -13.41 14.30 -20.25
C GLY A 322 -14.50 15.33 -20.57
N GLY A 323 -14.56 16.45 -19.83
CA GLY A 323 -15.66 17.44 -19.92
C GLY A 323 -15.67 18.42 -21.11
N ARG A 324 -14.91 18.23 -22.19
CA ARG A 324 -14.82 19.25 -23.27
C ARG A 324 -15.32 18.87 -24.66
N ARG A 325 -16.09 17.80 -24.85
CA ARG A 325 -16.58 17.45 -26.21
C ARG A 325 -18.11 17.38 -26.42
N ALA A 326 -18.93 17.71 -25.45
CA ALA A 326 -20.39 17.73 -25.63
C ALA A 326 -20.98 19.11 -26.02
N ALA A 327 -20.23 20.21 -25.91
CA ALA A 327 -20.73 21.55 -26.24
C ALA A 327 -20.47 21.98 -27.71
N GLY A 328 -19.68 21.22 -28.47
CA GLY A 328 -19.27 21.62 -29.85
C GLY A 328 -20.11 21.00 -30.98
N LEU A 329 -21.00 20.03 -30.73
CA LEU A 329 -21.76 19.35 -31.79
C LEU A 329 -23.26 19.65 -31.80
N ALA A 330 -23.75 20.48 -30.87
CA ALA A 330 -25.15 20.96 -30.91
C ALA A 330 -25.34 22.21 -31.75
N GLY A 331 -24.27 22.84 -32.23
CA GLY A 331 -24.33 24.11 -32.98
C GLY A 331 -24.24 24.01 -34.50
N SER A 332 -24.11 22.80 -35.10
CA SER A 332 -23.94 22.64 -36.55
C SER A 332 -25.05 21.87 -37.28
N ARG A 333 -26.25 21.81 -36.73
CA ARG A 333 -27.41 21.18 -37.38
C ARG A 333 -28.61 22.14 -37.60
N THR A 334 -28.32 23.45 -37.72
CA THR A 334 -29.30 24.38 -38.27
C THR A 334 -28.56 25.44 -39.09
N ALA A 335 -28.24 25.12 -40.33
CA ALA A 335 -28.06 26.03 -41.46
C ALA A 335 -28.23 25.25 -42.76
#